data_435ac842327cfddb1ab77ae48a915e96
#
_entry.id   435ac842327cfddb1ab77ae48a915e96
#
_cell.length_a   1.000
_cell.length_b   1.000
_cell.length_c   1.000
_cell.angle_alpha   90.00
_cell.angle_beta   90.00
_cell.angle_gamma   90.00
#
_symmetry.space_group_name_H-M   'P 1'
#
loop_
_entity.id
_entity.type
_entity.pdbx_description
1 polymer ?
#
loop_
_entity_poly.entity_id
_entity_poly.type
_entity_poly.pdbx_seq_one_letter_code
_entity_poly.pdbx_strand_id
1 'polypeptide(L)'
;MSTTRTDRVACGNAGDMDLHIWTPDQRPKAAVLLIQEIFGVGPYIRAVAERLAVAGYLVGAPDVFWRFAPHWEAGHDPAGLGASMEKVGQLDFPAAVGDVTAALAHLAGQPGIEIAPAVLGFCLGGTLAWAVAANAEPSVCVSYYGSGVPDMLGMIDQVTCPTLFHFGSEDAFIANAGVDAIGAAIAGREGFVLNVEQAGHAFDNHESAMFHNEAAAKAAWAKTMAFLGLYLPA
;
A
#
# COMPACT_ATOMS: atom_id res chain seq x y z
N MET A 1 -0.63 -8.70 21.67
CA MET A 1 0.50 -8.31 20.79
C MET A 1 0.47 -9.21 19.59
N SER A 2 0.67 -8.68 18.38
CA SER A 2 0.74 -9.53 17.18
C SER A 2 1.95 -10.47 17.24
N THR A 3 1.87 -11.59 16.55
CA THR A 3 3.04 -12.44 16.28
C THR A 3 3.57 -12.18 14.89
N THR A 4 4.89 -12.22 14.72
CA THR A 4 5.53 -11.96 13.42
C THR A 4 6.26 -13.18 12.90
N ARG A 5 6.25 -13.37 11.57
CA ARG A 5 7.05 -14.35 10.85
C ARG A 5 7.39 -13.83 9.45
N THR A 6 8.25 -14.50 8.74
CA THR A 6 8.51 -14.26 7.32
C THR A 6 8.18 -15.53 6.53
N ASP A 7 7.29 -15.38 5.55
CA ASP A 7 6.95 -16.42 4.59
C ASP A 7 7.75 -16.21 3.30
N ARG A 8 7.94 -17.28 2.51
CA ARG A 8 8.56 -17.23 1.18
C ARG A 8 7.47 -17.34 0.13
N VAL A 9 7.41 -16.37 -0.78
CA VAL A 9 6.42 -16.33 -1.87
C VAL A 9 7.10 -16.60 -3.19
N ALA A 10 6.70 -17.66 -3.86
CA ALA A 10 7.24 -18.00 -5.17
C ALA A 10 6.83 -16.99 -6.24
N CYS A 11 7.81 -16.34 -6.88
CA CYS A 11 7.63 -15.35 -7.94
C CYS A 11 8.07 -15.91 -9.30
N GLY A 12 7.46 -17.03 -9.68
CA GLY A 12 7.77 -17.74 -10.92
C GLY A 12 9.21 -18.25 -10.96
N ASN A 13 9.85 -18.12 -12.12
CA ASN A 13 11.24 -18.57 -12.32
C ASN A 13 12.29 -17.62 -11.70
N ALA A 14 11.89 -16.48 -11.15
CA ALA A 14 12.81 -15.51 -10.57
C ALA A 14 13.28 -15.89 -9.16
N GLY A 15 12.59 -16.77 -8.49
CA GLY A 15 12.87 -17.20 -7.11
C GLY A 15 11.75 -16.83 -6.14
N ASP A 16 12.10 -16.75 -4.86
CA ASP A 16 11.14 -16.49 -3.80
C ASP A 16 11.38 -15.12 -3.16
N MET A 17 10.30 -14.35 -3.02
CA MET A 17 10.26 -13.08 -2.32
C MET A 17 9.93 -13.28 -0.84
N ASP A 18 10.54 -12.50 0.05
CA ASP A 18 10.15 -12.44 1.45
C ASP A 18 8.85 -11.65 1.62
N LEU A 19 7.92 -12.26 2.36
CA LEU A 19 6.68 -11.65 2.80
C LEU A 19 6.66 -11.62 4.32
N HIS A 20 6.78 -10.44 4.91
CA HIS A 20 6.72 -10.25 6.35
C HIS A 20 5.26 -10.30 6.80
N ILE A 21 4.94 -11.15 7.78
CA ILE A 21 3.57 -11.40 8.26
C ILE A 21 3.41 -10.93 9.69
N TRP A 22 2.34 -10.19 9.96
CA TRP A 22 1.84 -9.88 11.30
C TRP A 22 0.49 -10.57 11.50
N THR A 23 0.42 -11.43 12.49
CA THR A 23 -0.79 -12.19 12.82
C THR A 23 -1.42 -11.57 14.07
N PRO A 24 -2.70 -11.19 14.04
CA PRO A 24 -3.40 -10.65 15.22
C PRO A 24 -3.52 -11.71 16.32
N ASP A 25 -3.72 -11.27 17.57
CA ASP A 25 -3.88 -12.17 18.74
C ASP A 25 -5.12 -13.10 18.63
N GLN A 26 -6.12 -12.66 17.89
CA GLN A 26 -7.36 -13.43 17.67
C GLN A 26 -7.47 -13.88 16.22
N ARG A 27 -8.49 -14.69 15.92
CA ARG A 27 -8.77 -15.06 14.51
C ARG A 27 -8.83 -13.81 13.65
N PRO A 28 -8.09 -13.77 12.54
CA PRO A 28 -8.12 -12.63 11.63
C PRO A 28 -9.52 -12.34 11.11
N LYS A 29 -9.91 -11.07 11.08
CA LYS A 29 -11.15 -10.62 10.45
C LYS A 29 -11.07 -10.75 8.92
N ALA A 30 -9.95 -10.32 8.37
CA ALA A 30 -9.58 -10.37 6.97
C ALA A 30 -8.06 -10.24 6.84
N ALA A 31 -7.53 -10.28 5.62
CA ALA A 31 -6.13 -10.00 5.37
C ALA A 31 -5.94 -8.67 4.64
N VAL A 32 -4.81 -8.00 4.89
CA VAL A 32 -4.36 -6.78 4.21
C VAL A 32 -2.94 -6.99 3.69
N LEU A 33 -2.76 -6.87 2.39
CA LEU A 33 -1.43 -6.75 1.78
C LEU A 33 -0.99 -5.29 1.87
N LEU A 34 0.03 -5.01 2.68
CA LEU A 34 0.57 -3.69 2.92
C LEU A 34 1.82 -3.47 2.08
N ILE A 35 1.77 -2.55 1.12
CA ILE A 35 2.87 -2.30 0.20
C ILE A 35 3.68 -1.10 0.66
N GLN A 36 4.97 -1.31 0.80
CA GLN A 36 5.97 -0.35 1.27
C GLN A 36 6.09 0.90 0.40
N GLU A 37 6.64 1.96 1.00
CA GLU A 37 7.22 3.09 0.30
C GLU A 37 8.60 2.73 -0.31
N ILE A 38 9.29 3.72 -0.84
CA ILE A 38 10.65 3.55 -1.40
C ILE A 38 11.71 3.19 -0.35
N PHE A 39 11.42 3.36 0.94
CA PHE A 39 12.36 3.12 2.06
C PHE A 39 12.39 1.66 2.55
N GLY A 40 11.64 0.76 1.91
CA GLY A 40 11.59 -0.65 2.30
C GLY A 40 10.57 -0.96 3.40
N VAL A 41 10.59 -2.22 3.90
CA VAL A 41 9.77 -2.65 5.04
C VAL A 41 10.46 -2.25 6.35
N GLY A 42 10.74 -0.94 6.46
CA GLY A 42 11.40 -0.32 7.61
C GLY A 42 10.46 -0.02 8.79
N PRO A 43 10.93 0.79 9.78
CA PRO A 43 10.17 1.09 11.00
C PRO A 43 8.77 1.62 10.75
N TYR A 44 8.59 2.53 9.77
CA TYR A 44 7.28 3.08 9.42
C TYR A 44 6.29 2.01 8.97
N ILE A 45 6.65 1.19 7.97
CA ILE A 45 5.77 0.14 7.44
C ILE A 45 5.48 -0.92 8.50
N ARG A 46 6.49 -1.26 9.33
CA ARG A 46 6.30 -2.19 10.46
C ARG A 46 5.30 -1.64 11.49
N ALA A 47 5.36 -0.34 11.78
CA ALA A 47 4.40 0.31 12.68
C ALA A 47 2.98 0.33 12.11
N VAL A 48 2.82 0.58 10.79
CA VAL A 48 1.52 0.48 10.12
C VAL A 48 1.00 -0.95 10.14
N ALA A 49 1.86 -1.95 9.88
CA ALA A 49 1.48 -3.37 9.94
C ALA A 49 1.00 -3.78 11.34
N GLU A 50 1.71 -3.35 12.40
CA GLU A 50 1.30 -3.60 13.78
C GLU A 50 -0.05 -2.94 14.09
N ARG A 51 -0.29 -1.69 13.65
CA ARG A 51 -1.59 -1.00 13.84
C ARG A 51 -2.74 -1.77 13.19
N LEU A 52 -2.53 -2.30 11.99
CA LEU A 52 -3.53 -3.12 11.29
C LEU A 52 -3.73 -4.46 12.00
N ALA A 53 -2.66 -5.12 12.46
CA ALA A 53 -2.75 -6.37 13.19
C ALA A 53 -3.48 -6.21 14.53
N VAL A 54 -3.21 -5.12 15.26
CA VAL A 54 -3.95 -4.77 16.50
C VAL A 54 -5.44 -4.52 16.20
N ALA A 55 -5.76 -3.99 15.02
CA ALA A 55 -7.15 -3.83 14.57
C ALA A 55 -7.82 -5.15 14.14
N GLY A 56 -7.09 -6.28 14.15
CA GLY A 56 -7.60 -7.62 13.90
C GLY A 56 -7.40 -8.14 12.48
N TYR A 57 -6.55 -7.52 11.67
CA TYR A 57 -6.22 -7.98 10.32
C TYR A 57 -4.96 -8.85 10.32
N LEU A 58 -4.94 -9.90 9.48
CA LEU A 58 -3.69 -10.53 9.06
C LEU A 58 -2.99 -9.61 8.08
N VAL A 59 -1.75 -9.22 8.35
CA VAL A 59 -1.03 -8.27 7.49
C VAL A 59 0.17 -8.95 6.85
N GLY A 60 0.34 -8.79 5.54
CA GLY A 60 1.54 -9.19 4.83
C GLY A 60 2.19 -7.98 4.18
N ALA A 61 3.50 -7.79 4.37
CA ALA A 61 4.28 -6.76 3.70
C ALA A 61 5.39 -7.40 2.86
N PRO A 62 5.29 -7.34 1.51
CA PRO A 62 6.30 -7.91 0.62
C PRO A 62 7.54 -7.02 0.56
N ASP A 63 8.73 -7.63 0.44
CA ASP A 63 9.96 -6.94 0.07
C ASP A 63 9.94 -6.61 -1.44
N VAL A 64 9.45 -5.45 -1.82
CA VAL A 64 9.26 -5.08 -3.24
C VAL A 64 10.59 -4.99 -4.00
N PHE A 65 11.69 -4.73 -3.32
CA PHE A 65 13.02 -4.59 -3.94
C PHE A 65 13.85 -5.87 -3.94
N TRP A 66 13.27 -7.01 -3.54
CA TRP A 66 13.96 -8.30 -3.35
C TRP A 66 14.82 -8.76 -4.54
N ARG A 67 14.45 -8.40 -5.77
CA ARG A 67 15.13 -8.85 -6.99
C ARG A 67 16.53 -8.26 -7.16
N PHE A 68 16.80 -7.08 -6.56
CA PHE A 68 18.05 -6.34 -6.78
C PHE A 68 18.61 -5.69 -5.51
N ALA A 69 17.80 -5.52 -4.49
CA ALA A 69 18.20 -4.96 -3.20
C ALA A 69 17.36 -5.61 -2.06
N PRO A 70 17.50 -6.95 -1.84
CA PRO A 70 16.72 -7.65 -0.82
C PRO A 70 16.95 -7.04 0.56
N HIS A 71 15.86 -6.94 1.32
CA HIS A 71 15.84 -6.32 2.67
C HIS A 71 16.30 -4.85 2.68
N TRP A 72 16.07 -4.13 1.59
CA TRP A 72 16.37 -2.71 1.54
C TRP A 72 15.66 -1.96 2.64
N GLU A 73 16.42 -1.25 3.45
CA GLU A 73 15.93 -0.28 4.42
C GLU A 73 16.79 0.99 4.34
N ALA A 74 16.15 2.15 4.33
CA ALA A 74 16.83 3.44 4.35
C ALA A 74 16.22 4.37 5.40
N GLY A 75 17.02 5.31 5.89
CA GLY A 75 16.55 6.40 6.73
C GLY A 75 15.64 7.35 5.95
N HIS A 76 14.74 8.04 6.65
CA HIS A 76 13.78 8.98 6.07
C HIS A 76 14.34 10.42 6.05
N ASP A 77 15.64 10.56 5.81
CA ASP A 77 16.39 11.80 5.64
C ASP A 77 16.74 12.05 4.15
N PRO A 78 17.32 13.18 3.77
CA PRO A 78 17.67 13.48 2.38
C PRO A 78 18.64 12.46 1.75
N ALA A 79 19.54 11.85 2.52
CA ALA A 79 20.47 10.84 2.02
C ALA A 79 19.74 9.52 1.74
N GLY A 80 18.88 9.07 2.65
CA GLY A 80 18.05 7.89 2.48
C GLY A 80 17.04 8.05 1.33
N LEU A 81 16.47 9.25 1.17
CA LEU A 81 15.62 9.57 0.04
C LEU A 81 16.37 9.41 -1.29
N GLY A 82 17.57 10.00 -1.40
CA GLY A 82 18.37 9.88 -2.62
C GLY A 82 18.74 8.44 -2.95
N ALA A 83 19.21 7.68 -1.97
CA ALA A 83 19.55 6.27 -2.14
C ALA A 83 18.32 5.41 -2.52
N SER A 84 17.15 5.70 -1.95
CA SER A 84 15.92 4.99 -2.28
C SER A 84 15.42 5.32 -3.70
N MET A 85 15.57 6.56 -4.16
CA MET A 85 15.23 6.92 -5.54
C MET A 85 16.11 6.19 -6.57
N GLU A 86 17.38 5.90 -6.25
CA GLU A 86 18.24 5.05 -7.08
C GLU A 86 17.69 3.61 -7.18
N LYS A 87 17.08 3.08 -6.12
CA LYS A 87 16.42 1.76 -6.14
C LYS A 87 15.16 1.77 -6.97
N VAL A 88 14.34 2.82 -6.86
CA VAL A 88 13.16 3.00 -7.73
C VAL A 88 13.55 2.99 -9.21
N GLY A 89 14.67 3.64 -9.57
CA GLY A 89 15.19 3.64 -10.94
C GLY A 89 15.60 2.26 -11.48
N GLN A 90 15.78 1.26 -10.61
CA GLN A 90 16.11 -0.13 -10.97
C GLN A 90 14.89 -1.05 -10.99
N LEU A 91 13.72 -0.56 -10.54
CA LEU A 91 12.52 -1.37 -10.41
C LEU A 91 11.92 -1.69 -11.78
N ASP A 92 11.80 -2.97 -12.09
CA ASP A 92 10.91 -3.45 -13.15
C ASP A 92 9.46 -3.41 -12.62
N PHE A 93 8.74 -2.35 -12.94
CA PHE A 93 7.39 -2.12 -12.39
C PHE A 93 6.40 -3.25 -12.78
N PRO A 94 6.33 -3.73 -14.03
CA PRO A 94 5.49 -4.89 -14.37
C PRO A 94 5.84 -6.14 -13.55
N ALA A 95 7.14 -6.44 -13.36
CA ALA A 95 7.57 -7.56 -12.55
C ALA A 95 7.15 -7.37 -11.07
N ALA A 96 7.30 -6.18 -10.53
CA ALA A 96 6.87 -5.86 -9.16
C ALA A 96 5.35 -6.02 -8.98
N VAL A 97 4.53 -5.63 -9.95
CA VAL A 97 3.08 -5.88 -9.93
C VAL A 97 2.80 -7.38 -9.87
N GLY A 98 3.51 -8.19 -10.67
CA GLY A 98 3.39 -9.66 -10.64
C GLY A 98 3.76 -10.25 -9.28
N ASP A 99 4.87 -9.79 -8.69
CA ASP A 99 5.35 -10.25 -7.37
C ASP A 99 4.37 -9.90 -6.25
N VAL A 100 3.85 -8.66 -6.26
CA VAL A 100 2.86 -8.21 -5.27
C VAL A 100 1.54 -8.96 -5.44
N THR A 101 1.16 -9.28 -6.69
CA THR A 101 -0.02 -10.14 -6.97
C THR A 101 0.18 -11.56 -6.40
N ALA A 102 1.38 -12.14 -6.53
CA ALA A 102 1.69 -13.43 -5.93
C ALA A 102 1.61 -13.38 -4.38
N ALA A 103 2.08 -12.29 -3.76
CA ALA A 103 1.93 -12.07 -2.33
C ALA A 103 0.45 -11.95 -1.89
N LEU A 104 -0.38 -11.27 -2.69
CA LEU A 104 -1.83 -11.19 -2.46
C LEU A 104 -2.48 -12.58 -2.47
N ALA A 105 -2.14 -13.40 -3.47
CA ALA A 105 -2.62 -14.77 -3.57
C ALA A 105 -2.13 -15.65 -2.40
N HIS A 106 -0.87 -15.48 -1.97
CA HIS A 106 -0.34 -16.18 -0.79
C HIS A 106 -1.13 -15.84 0.48
N LEU A 107 -1.46 -14.56 0.70
CA LEU A 107 -2.29 -14.14 1.83
C LEU A 107 -3.71 -14.68 1.77
N ALA A 108 -4.31 -14.78 0.58
CA ALA A 108 -5.64 -15.36 0.40
C ALA A 108 -5.69 -16.84 0.81
N GLY A 109 -4.57 -17.56 0.69
CA GLY A 109 -4.44 -18.96 1.10
C GLY A 109 -4.18 -19.17 2.59
N GLN A 110 -4.07 -18.10 3.41
CA GLN A 110 -3.76 -18.25 4.82
C GLN A 110 -4.96 -18.80 5.64
N PRO A 111 -4.70 -19.57 6.68
CA PRO A 111 -5.76 -20.12 7.53
C PRO A 111 -6.66 -19.02 8.10
N GLY A 112 -7.97 -19.18 7.95
CA GLY A 112 -8.98 -18.27 8.48
C GLY A 112 -9.29 -17.07 7.59
N ILE A 113 -8.66 -16.94 6.42
CA ILE A 113 -8.99 -15.92 5.42
C ILE A 113 -10.02 -16.51 4.45
N GLU A 114 -11.20 -15.92 4.43
CA GLU A 114 -12.38 -16.43 3.69
C GLU A 114 -12.76 -15.55 2.48
N ILE A 115 -12.20 -14.34 2.42
CA ILE A 115 -12.39 -13.40 1.30
C ILE A 115 -11.04 -12.97 0.74
N ALA A 116 -11.04 -12.41 -0.46
CA ALA A 116 -9.83 -11.84 -1.05
C ALA A 116 -9.21 -10.79 -0.10
N PRO A 117 -7.88 -10.77 0.10
CA PRO A 117 -7.25 -9.73 0.92
C PRO A 117 -7.47 -8.33 0.33
N ALA A 118 -7.51 -7.32 1.19
CA ALA A 118 -7.38 -5.94 0.76
C ALA A 118 -5.94 -5.63 0.36
N VAL A 119 -5.74 -4.66 -0.51
CA VAL A 119 -4.44 -4.08 -0.82
C VAL A 119 -4.37 -2.64 -0.33
N LEU A 120 -3.33 -2.30 0.42
CA LEU A 120 -3.07 -0.96 0.93
C LEU A 120 -1.61 -0.62 0.69
N GLY A 121 -1.33 0.55 0.12
CA GLY A 121 0.05 0.94 -0.15
C GLY A 121 0.30 2.43 -0.03
N PHE A 122 1.57 2.78 0.19
CA PHE A 122 2.03 4.14 0.41
C PHE A 122 3.05 4.54 -0.66
N CYS A 123 2.95 5.74 -1.23
CA CYS A 123 3.86 6.28 -2.25
C CYS A 123 4.00 5.31 -3.45
N LEU A 124 5.18 4.74 -3.69
CA LEU A 124 5.38 3.65 -4.66
C LEU A 124 4.37 2.51 -4.44
N GLY A 125 4.18 2.13 -3.18
CA GLY A 125 3.20 1.10 -2.80
C GLY A 125 1.76 1.51 -3.10
N GLY A 126 1.41 2.79 -3.02
CA GLY A 126 0.11 3.30 -3.42
C GLY A 126 -0.14 3.15 -4.93
N THR A 127 0.90 3.38 -5.74
CA THR A 127 0.88 3.13 -7.19
C THR A 127 0.76 1.63 -7.50
N LEU A 128 1.54 0.80 -6.80
CA LEU A 128 1.47 -0.67 -6.94
C LEU A 128 0.10 -1.22 -6.51
N ALA A 129 -0.48 -0.70 -5.41
CA ALA A 129 -1.81 -1.10 -4.96
C ALA A 129 -2.88 -0.86 -6.04
N TRP A 130 -2.84 0.30 -6.70
CA TRP A 130 -3.71 0.61 -7.82
C TRP A 130 -3.50 -0.35 -9.00
N ALA A 131 -2.25 -0.60 -9.39
CA ALA A 131 -1.94 -1.52 -10.48
C ALA A 131 -2.37 -2.96 -10.15
N VAL A 132 -2.17 -3.41 -8.91
CA VAL A 132 -2.63 -4.74 -8.45
C VAL A 132 -4.15 -4.82 -8.46
N ALA A 133 -4.86 -3.76 -8.05
CA ALA A 133 -6.32 -3.73 -8.08
C ALA A 133 -6.89 -3.87 -9.51
N ALA A 134 -6.15 -3.42 -10.52
CA ALA A 134 -6.54 -3.56 -11.93
C ALA A 134 -6.17 -4.93 -12.54
N ASN A 135 -5.24 -5.69 -11.94
CA ASN A 135 -4.75 -6.97 -12.46
C ASN A 135 -5.16 -8.19 -11.62
N ALA A 136 -5.58 -7.96 -10.40
CA ALA A 136 -6.08 -8.97 -9.47
C ALA A 136 -7.35 -8.42 -8.82
N GLU A 137 -8.13 -9.24 -8.21
CA GLU A 137 -9.42 -8.87 -7.61
C GLU A 137 -9.31 -8.81 -6.07
N PRO A 138 -8.60 -7.80 -5.49
CA PRO A 138 -8.61 -7.62 -4.05
C PRO A 138 -10.01 -7.20 -3.59
N SER A 139 -10.34 -7.45 -2.33
CA SER A 139 -11.63 -7.02 -1.77
C SER A 139 -11.75 -5.50 -1.62
N VAL A 140 -10.63 -4.81 -1.38
CA VAL A 140 -10.52 -3.35 -1.20
C VAL A 140 -9.16 -2.88 -1.69
N CYS A 141 -9.10 -1.69 -2.28
CA CYS A 141 -7.86 -0.99 -2.58
C CYS A 141 -7.78 0.32 -1.79
N VAL A 142 -6.64 0.56 -1.12
CA VAL A 142 -6.33 1.86 -0.50
C VAL A 142 -4.98 2.35 -1.00
N SER A 143 -4.97 3.49 -1.67
CA SER A 143 -3.76 4.12 -2.21
C SER A 143 -3.49 5.43 -1.49
N TYR A 144 -2.41 5.50 -0.73
CA TYR A 144 -1.89 6.73 -0.15
C TYR A 144 -0.86 7.35 -1.09
N TYR A 145 -1.11 8.57 -1.51
CA TYR A 145 -0.23 9.41 -2.34
C TYR A 145 0.55 8.63 -3.42
N GLY A 146 -0.16 7.73 -4.12
CA GLY A 146 0.40 6.95 -5.22
C GLY A 146 0.71 7.84 -6.43
N SER A 147 2.00 8.19 -6.60
CA SER A 147 2.42 9.20 -7.58
C SER A 147 2.18 8.79 -9.05
N GLY A 148 2.16 7.50 -9.35
CA GLY A 148 1.86 6.99 -10.69
C GLY A 148 0.37 6.80 -10.99
N VAL A 149 -0.52 6.94 -10.01
CA VAL A 149 -1.97 6.72 -10.22
C VAL A 149 -2.55 7.66 -11.29
N PRO A 150 -2.22 8.97 -11.34
CA PRO A 150 -2.74 9.85 -12.38
C PRO A 150 -2.42 9.40 -13.81
N ASP A 151 -1.23 8.83 -14.01
CA ASP A 151 -0.78 8.35 -15.33
C ASP A 151 -1.38 6.99 -15.71
N MET A 152 -2.00 6.31 -14.74
CA MET A 152 -2.56 4.96 -14.89
C MET A 152 -4.10 4.94 -14.84
N LEU A 153 -4.77 6.06 -15.02
CA LEU A 153 -6.25 6.15 -15.01
C LEU A 153 -6.91 5.37 -16.16
N GLY A 154 -6.17 5.08 -17.23
CA GLY A 154 -6.67 4.23 -18.32
C GLY A 154 -7.06 2.80 -17.91
N MET A 155 -6.63 2.33 -16.74
CA MET A 155 -7.00 1.01 -16.21
C MET A 155 -8.21 1.04 -15.24
N ILE A 156 -8.84 2.19 -15.03
CA ILE A 156 -9.91 2.34 -14.03
C ILE A 156 -11.10 1.38 -14.25
N ASP A 157 -11.41 1.04 -15.49
CA ASP A 157 -12.52 0.12 -15.83
C ASP A 157 -12.18 -1.34 -15.48
N GLN A 158 -10.91 -1.65 -15.20
CA GLN A 158 -10.46 -2.96 -14.77
C GLN A 158 -10.53 -3.12 -13.24
N VAL A 159 -10.63 -2.01 -12.50
CA VAL A 159 -10.72 -2.04 -11.04
C VAL A 159 -12.17 -2.18 -10.62
N THR A 160 -12.51 -3.32 -10.05
CA THR A 160 -13.87 -3.68 -9.64
C THR A 160 -14.12 -3.57 -8.15
N CYS A 161 -13.03 -3.47 -7.34
CA CYS A 161 -13.14 -3.37 -5.89
C CYS A 161 -13.35 -1.92 -5.43
N PRO A 162 -14.00 -1.71 -4.27
CA PRO A 162 -14.02 -0.42 -3.60
C PRO A 162 -12.61 0.13 -3.42
N THR A 163 -12.44 1.41 -3.77
CA THR A 163 -11.12 2.04 -3.79
C THR A 163 -11.13 3.39 -3.08
N LEU A 164 -10.19 3.58 -2.15
CA LEU A 164 -9.96 4.84 -1.44
C LEU A 164 -8.60 5.41 -1.81
N PHE A 165 -8.60 6.64 -2.30
CA PHE A 165 -7.39 7.41 -2.56
C PHE A 165 -7.19 8.47 -1.49
N HIS A 166 -5.95 8.61 -1.01
CA HIS A 166 -5.50 9.72 -0.16
C HIS A 166 -4.41 10.50 -0.86
N PHE A 167 -4.58 11.81 -1.00
CA PHE A 167 -3.58 12.71 -1.56
C PHE A 167 -3.41 13.95 -0.69
N GLY A 168 -2.28 14.63 -0.83
CA GLY A 168 -2.03 15.93 -0.23
C GLY A 168 -2.22 17.04 -1.26
N SER A 169 -2.89 18.15 -0.87
CA SER A 169 -3.06 19.32 -1.76
C SER A 169 -1.79 20.16 -1.94
N GLU A 170 -0.77 19.91 -1.11
CA GLU A 170 0.53 20.59 -1.11
C GLU A 170 1.67 19.63 -1.52
N ASP A 171 1.33 18.53 -2.22
CA ASP A 171 2.28 17.53 -2.65
C ASP A 171 3.18 18.07 -3.78
N ALA A 172 4.50 18.12 -3.53
CA ALA A 172 5.47 18.62 -4.50
C ALA A 172 5.80 17.60 -5.61
N PHE A 173 5.42 16.33 -5.44
CA PHE A 173 5.69 15.25 -6.39
C PHE A 173 4.46 14.89 -7.25
N ILE A 174 3.26 15.26 -6.81
CA ILE A 174 2.00 14.96 -7.47
C ILE A 174 1.25 16.26 -7.73
N ALA A 175 1.18 16.65 -9.00
CA ALA A 175 0.48 17.88 -9.37
C ALA A 175 -1.03 17.78 -9.04
N ASN A 176 -1.62 18.86 -8.52
CA ASN A 176 -3.04 18.94 -8.22
C ASN A 176 -3.92 18.58 -9.43
N ALA A 177 -3.51 18.95 -10.64
CA ALA A 177 -4.22 18.55 -11.87
C ALA A 177 -4.33 17.02 -12.05
N GLY A 178 -3.34 16.24 -11.60
CA GLY A 178 -3.40 14.79 -11.58
C GLY A 178 -4.41 14.27 -10.56
N VAL A 179 -4.47 14.90 -9.38
CA VAL A 179 -5.45 14.57 -8.32
C VAL A 179 -6.87 14.92 -8.79
N ASP A 180 -7.04 16.08 -9.46
CA ASP A 180 -8.31 16.48 -10.06
C ASP A 180 -8.78 15.49 -11.15
N ALA A 181 -7.83 15.00 -11.97
CA ALA A 181 -8.11 13.99 -12.98
C ALA A 181 -8.61 12.66 -12.36
N ILE A 182 -8.03 12.24 -11.23
CA ILE A 182 -8.53 11.09 -10.46
C ILE A 182 -9.98 11.36 -10.01
N GLY A 183 -10.23 12.54 -9.40
CA GLY A 183 -11.57 12.93 -8.97
C GLY A 183 -12.61 12.89 -10.11
N ALA A 184 -12.23 13.39 -11.29
CA ALA A 184 -13.06 13.35 -12.48
C ALA A 184 -13.31 11.90 -12.97
N ALA A 185 -12.28 11.06 -12.98
CA ALA A 185 -12.37 9.67 -13.44
C ALA A 185 -13.25 8.79 -12.55
N ILE A 186 -13.28 9.05 -11.24
CA ILE A 186 -14.09 8.29 -10.29
C ILE A 186 -15.50 8.86 -10.09
N ALA A 187 -15.81 10.02 -10.67
CA ALA A 187 -17.10 10.67 -10.50
C ALA A 187 -18.25 9.75 -10.91
N GLY A 188 -19.18 9.51 -9.98
CA GLY A 188 -20.33 8.63 -10.19
C GLY A 188 -20.03 7.12 -10.12
N ARG A 189 -18.79 6.73 -9.83
CA ARG A 189 -18.43 5.31 -9.59
C ARG A 189 -18.70 4.94 -8.14
N GLU A 190 -19.57 4.00 -7.92
CA GLU A 190 -19.87 3.48 -6.58
C GLU A 190 -18.64 2.80 -5.97
N GLY A 191 -18.40 3.02 -4.69
CA GLY A 191 -17.24 2.46 -3.97
C GLY A 191 -15.92 3.19 -4.17
N PHE A 192 -15.84 4.19 -5.06
CA PHE A 192 -14.63 4.99 -5.25
C PHE A 192 -14.68 6.28 -4.43
N VAL A 193 -13.64 6.55 -3.66
CA VAL A 193 -13.55 7.72 -2.78
C VAL A 193 -12.19 8.40 -2.97
N LEU A 194 -12.20 9.71 -3.18
CA LEU A 194 -11.01 10.57 -3.15
C LEU A 194 -11.03 11.40 -1.87
N ASN A 195 -9.96 11.31 -1.10
CA ASN A 195 -9.69 12.14 0.06
C ASN A 195 -8.44 12.98 -0.18
N VAL A 196 -8.57 14.29 -0.03
CA VAL A 196 -7.46 15.24 -0.15
C VAL A 196 -7.28 15.94 1.18
N GLU A 197 -6.07 15.85 1.75
CA GLU A 197 -5.68 16.53 2.99
C GLU A 197 -4.82 17.74 2.66
N GLN A 198 -4.85 18.78 3.51
CA GLN A 198 -3.95 19.92 3.39
C GLN A 198 -2.56 19.53 3.92
N ALA A 199 -1.79 18.83 3.10
CA ALA A 199 -0.49 18.29 3.44
C ALA A 199 0.36 18.05 2.18
N GLY A 200 1.66 17.81 2.38
CA GLY A 200 2.59 17.42 1.33
C GLY A 200 2.56 15.92 1.03
N HIS A 201 3.55 15.44 0.27
CA HIS A 201 3.77 14.03 0.01
C HIS A 201 4.09 13.26 1.29
N ALA A 202 3.74 11.97 1.35
CA ALA A 202 4.08 11.07 2.45
C ALA A 202 3.68 11.59 3.85
N PHE A 203 2.59 12.35 3.95
CA PHE A 203 2.15 12.99 5.18
C PHE A 203 1.85 12.00 6.32
N ASP A 204 1.55 10.72 6.03
CA ASP A 204 1.32 9.69 7.06
C ASP A 204 2.63 9.17 7.67
N ASN A 205 3.77 9.37 7.00
CA ASN A 205 5.04 8.79 7.41
C ASN A 205 5.65 9.51 8.62
N HIS A 206 5.41 8.99 9.83
CA HIS A 206 5.87 9.56 11.08
C HIS A 206 7.39 9.43 11.34
N GLU A 207 8.10 8.60 10.56
CA GLU A 207 9.56 8.50 10.61
C GLU A 207 10.25 9.64 9.83
N SER A 208 9.49 10.35 8.98
CA SER A 208 10.02 11.43 8.16
C SER A 208 9.64 12.81 8.70
N ALA A 209 10.56 13.48 9.38
CA ALA A 209 10.35 14.85 9.82
C ALA A 209 10.13 15.85 8.66
N MET A 210 10.52 15.49 7.43
CA MET A 210 10.33 16.33 6.24
C MET A 210 8.91 16.29 5.68
N PHE A 211 8.20 15.18 5.88
CA PHE A 211 6.95 14.91 5.20
C PHE A 211 5.77 14.77 6.15
N HIS A 212 6.02 14.33 7.39
CA HIS A 212 4.94 14.02 8.32
C HIS A 212 4.06 15.22 8.64
N ASN A 213 2.74 15.00 8.55
CA ASN A 213 1.72 15.92 9.04
C ASN A 213 0.75 15.15 9.92
N GLU A 214 0.86 15.30 11.24
CA GLU A 214 0.10 14.52 12.22
C GLU A 214 -1.42 14.65 12.03
N ALA A 215 -1.92 15.85 11.73
CA ALA A 215 -3.35 16.08 11.57
C ALA A 215 -3.88 15.36 10.33
N ALA A 216 -3.20 15.48 9.20
CA ALA A 216 -3.54 14.81 7.95
C ALA A 216 -3.42 13.28 8.09
N ALA A 217 -2.34 12.79 8.71
CA ALA A 217 -2.13 11.37 8.97
C ALA A 217 -3.28 10.76 9.80
N LYS A 218 -3.65 11.42 10.89
CA LYS A 218 -4.75 10.99 11.76
C LYS A 218 -6.09 10.98 11.02
N ALA A 219 -6.38 12.02 10.24
CA ALA A 219 -7.63 12.13 9.50
C ALA A 219 -7.72 11.06 8.39
N ALA A 220 -6.66 10.88 7.59
CA ALA A 220 -6.61 9.87 6.54
C ALA A 220 -6.70 8.45 7.11
N TRP A 221 -5.98 8.17 8.20
CA TRP A 221 -6.05 6.87 8.86
C TRP A 221 -7.45 6.53 9.38
N ALA A 222 -8.14 7.49 10.00
CA ALA A 222 -9.51 7.29 10.45
C ALA A 222 -10.46 6.93 9.28
N LYS A 223 -10.30 7.60 8.13
CA LYS A 223 -11.06 7.30 6.91
C LYS A 223 -10.71 5.91 6.36
N THR A 224 -9.42 5.54 6.34
CA THR A 224 -8.97 4.19 5.95
C THR A 224 -9.61 3.12 6.82
N MET A 225 -9.56 3.26 8.14
CA MET A 225 -10.14 2.27 9.05
C MET A 225 -11.66 2.17 8.92
N ALA A 226 -12.35 3.29 8.71
CA ALA A 226 -13.78 3.31 8.43
C ALA A 226 -14.09 2.62 7.09
N PHE A 227 -13.29 2.88 6.05
CA PHE A 227 -13.45 2.28 4.74
C PHE A 227 -13.20 0.77 4.76
N LEU A 228 -12.12 0.31 5.39
CA LEU A 228 -11.88 -1.12 5.60
C LEU A 228 -13.02 -1.78 6.39
N GLY A 229 -13.50 -1.14 7.46
CA GLY A 229 -14.62 -1.66 8.26
C GLY A 229 -15.97 -1.69 7.53
N LEU A 230 -16.14 -0.92 6.44
CA LEU A 230 -17.35 -0.94 5.62
C LEU A 230 -17.36 -2.14 4.66
N TYR A 231 -16.20 -2.52 4.12
CA TYR A 231 -16.10 -3.50 3.03
C TYR A 231 -15.46 -4.84 3.44
N LEU A 232 -14.79 -4.90 4.59
CA LEU A 232 -14.23 -6.14 5.12
C LEU A 232 -15.10 -6.69 6.27
N PRO A 233 -15.09 -8.01 6.53
CA PRO A 233 -15.78 -8.62 7.65
C PRO A 233 -15.40 -7.99 8.99
N ALA A 234 -16.37 -7.96 9.93
CA ALA A 234 -16.18 -7.46 11.29
C ALA A 234 -15.48 -8.49 12.20
#